data_52e049e0482bb20e3505e15949a067a6
#
_entry.id   52e049e0482bb20e3505e15949a067a6
#
_cell.length_a   1.000
_cell.length_b   1.000
_cell.length_c   1.000
_cell.angle_alpha   90.00
_cell.angle_beta   90.00
_cell.angle_gamma   90.00
#
_symmetry.space_group_name_H-M   'P 1'
#
loop_
_entity.id
_entity.type
_entity.pdbx_description
1 polymer ?
#
loop_
_entity_poly.entity_id
_entity_poly.type
_entity_poly.pdbx_seq_one_letter_code
_entity_poly.pdbx_strand_id
1 'polypeptide(L)'
;MLRVFNDVTDALSGVYYLTTHLFLIQSVNIAGAFSECEFDVQLSPCVAVMKTKWVQYYWEIPNTYLHASCFDPRFKLECLQVYLTYYYKSLGLEVDVLHYCNSVKTLLYELYDEYLRMYGSSLNMPVSQPQPTFGGTGTFAKFQ
;
A
#
# COMPACT_ATOMS: atom_id res chain seq x y z
N MET A 1 3.28 22.45 -3.50
CA MET A 1 2.46 21.90 -2.39
C MET A 1 1.01 21.61 -2.81
N LEU A 2 0.18 22.57 -3.22
CA LEU A 2 -1.25 22.33 -3.55
C LEU A 2 -1.48 21.26 -4.63
N ARG A 3 -0.58 21.14 -5.61
CA ARG A 3 -0.65 20.11 -6.65
C ARG A 3 -0.63 18.70 -6.05
N VAL A 4 0.20 18.44 -5.04
CA VAL A 4 0.28 17.13 -4.39
C VAL A 4 -1.08 16.76 -3.77
N PHE A 5 -1.77 17.70 -3.11
CA PHE A 5 -3.10 17.44 -2.55
C PHE A 5 -4.13 17.15 -3.64
N ASN A 6 -4.07 17.84 -4.77
CA ASN A 6 -4.96 17.58 -5.89
C ASN A 6 -4.71 16.16 -6.45
N ASP A 7 -3.44 15.83 -6.73
CA ASP A 7 -3.05 14.52 -7.28
C ASP A 7 -3.44 13.38 -6.32
N VAL A 8 -3.30 13.59 -5.00
CA VAL A 8 -3.73 12.63 -3.97
C VAL A 8 -5.25 12.49 -3.95
N THR A 9 -5.98 13.59 -4.03
CA THR A 9 -7.45 13.56 -4.08
C THR A 9 -7.93 12.79 -5.30
N ASP A 10 -7.36 13.07 -6.47
CA ASP A 10 -7.69 12.36 -7.71
C ASP A 10 -7.39 10.85 -7.61
N ALA A 11 -6.22 10.49 -7.03
CA ALA A 11 -5.83 9.09 -6.86
C ALA A 11 -6.75 8.32 -5.88
N LEU A 12 -7.24 8.98 -4.82
CA LEU A 12 -8.08 8.36 -3.80
C LEU A 12 -9.59 8.40 -4.12
N SER A 13 -10.02 9.28 -5.03
CA SER A 13 -11.44 9.44 -5.42
C SER A 13 -11.91 8.43 -6.45
N GLY A 14 -11.12 7.42 -6.81
CA GLY A 14 -11.49 6.41 -7.80
C GLY A 14 -12.77 5.67 -7.44
N VAL A 15 -13.81 5.79 -8.28
CA VAL A 15 -15.13 5.18 -8.07
C VAL A 15 -15.19 3.74 -8.56
N TYR A 16 -14.31 3.38 -9.50
CA TYR A 16 -14.38 2.09 -10.21
C TYR A 16 -13.42 1.02 -9.69
N TYR A 17 -12.53 1.35 -8.74
CA TYR A 17 -11.55 0.41 -8.19
C TYR A 17 -11.22 0.75 -6.73
N LEU A 18 -10.75 -0.25 -6.00
CA LEU A 18 -10.38 -0.08 -4.60
C LEU A 18 -9.09 0.76 -4.50
N THR A 19 -9.16 1.88 -3.81
CA THR A 19 -8.04 2.83 -3.62
C THR A 19 -7.36 2.71 -2.26
N THR A 20 -7.88 1.86 -1.38
CA THR A 20 -7.42 1.68 0.00
C THR A 20 -5.92 1.38 0.08
N HIS A 21 -5.38 0.58 -0.85
CA HIS A 21 -3.96 0.24 -0.92
C HIS A 21 -3.06 1.44 -1.29
N LEU A 22 -3.63 2.49 -1.89
CA LEU A 22 -2.89 3.70 -2.28
C LEU A 22 -2.73 4.66 -1.11
N PHE A 23 -3.52 4.51 -0.03
CA PHE A 23 -3.58 5.50 1.04
C PHE A 23 -2.22 5.74 1.71
N LEU A 24 -1.44 4.67 1.98
CA LEU A 24 -0.13 4.79 2.59
C LEU A 24 0.83 5.61 1.72
N ILE A 25 0.95 5.27 0.44
CA ILE A 25 1.88 5.98 -0.46
C ILE A 25 1.46 7.44 -0.66
N GLN A 26 0.16 7.71 -0.72
CA GLN A 26 -0.35 9.08 -0.84
C GLN A 26 -0.11 9.89 0.45
N SER A 27 -0.23 9.26 1.61
CA SER A 27 0.11 9.89 2.89
C SER A 27 1.60 10.22 2.98
N VAL A 28 2.47 9.35 2.48
CA VAL A 28 3.92 9.59 2.37
C VAL A 28 4.22 10.76 1.45
N ASN A 29 3.54 10.87 0.31
CA ASN A 29 3.69 11.99 -0.63
C ASN A 29 3.31 13.33 0.02
N ILE A 30 2.21 13.37 0.79
CA ILE A 30 1.79 14.56 1.54
C ILE A 30 2.83 14.93 2.61
N ALA A 31 3.30 13.94 3.39
CA ALA A 31 4.31 14.18 4.43
C ALA A 31 5.62 14.71 3.82
N GLY A 32 6.04 14.17 2.68
CA GLY A 32 7.20 14.66 1.92
C GLY A 32 7.01 16.10 1.46
N ALA A 33 5.83 16.44 0.92
CA ALA A 33 5.52 17.80 0.47
C ALA A 33 5.55 18.82 1.62
N PHE A 34 5.13 18.44 2.83
CA PHE A 34 5.29 19.30 4.01
C PHE A 34 6.77 19.54 4.31
N SER A 35 7.58 18.47 4.34
CA SER A 35 9.01 18.59 4.63
C SER A 35 9.76 19.45 3.60
N GLU A 36 9.43 19.33 2.31
CA GLU A 36 10.03 20.12 1.24
C GLU A 36 9.66 21.60 1.32
N CYS A 37 8.40 21.92 1.67
CA CYS A 37 7.91 23.29 1.72
C CYS A 37 8.16 23.99 3.08
N GLU A 38 8.62 23.28 4.09
CA GLU A 38 8.89 23.82 5.43
C GLU A 38 9.98 24.89 5.42
N PHE A 39 10.93 24.80 4.47
CA PHE A 39 12.05 25.74 4.32
C PHE A 39 11.72 26.97 3.48
N ASP A 40 10.55 27.00 2.83
CA ASP A 40 10.11 28.16 2.07
C ASP A 40 9.53 29.23 3.02
N VAL A 41 10.21 30.40 3.08
CA VAL A 41 9.85 31.48 4.01
C VAL A 41 8.40 31.96 3.84
N GLN A 42 7.87 31.92 2.61
CA GLN A 42 6.50 32.35 2.33
C GLN A 42 5.46 31.31 2.68
N LEU A 43 5.81 30.02 2.52
CA LEU A 43 4.89 28.90 2.71
C LEU A 43 4.95 28.31 4.13
N SER A 44 6.06 28.47 4.84
CA SER A 44 6.31 27.86 6.15
C SER A 44 5.16 28.06 7.17
N PRO A 45 4.58 29.26 7.34
CA PRO A 45 3.47 29.42 8.30
C PRO A 45 2.22 28.63 7.90
N CYS A 46 1.92 28.58 6.61
CA CYS A 46 0.79 27.81 6.09
C CYS A 46 1.03 26.31 6.22
N VAL A 47 2.26 25.85 5.87
CA VAL A 47 2.68 24.46 5.99
C VAL A 47 2.59 23.99 7.44
N ALA A 48 3.02 24.80 8.41
CA ALA A 48 2.94 24.46 9.83
C ALA A 48 1.51 24.19 10.29
N VAL A 49 0.56 25.02 9.89
CA VAL A 49 -0.87 24.85 10.21
C VAL A 49 -1.42 23.59 9.55
N MET A 50 -1.11 23.37 8.27
CA MET A 50 -1.57 22.19 7.52
C MET A 50 -0.99 20.91 8.09
N LYS A 51 0.31 20.89 8.41
CA LYS A 51 1.01 19.76 9.05
C LYS A 51 0.40 19.44 10.40
N THR A 52 0.11 20.44 11.23
CA THR A 52 -0.56 20.26 12.53
C THR A 52 -1.92 19.59 12.35
N LYS A 53 -2.72 20.07 11.39
CA LYS A 53 -4.02 19.49 11.09
C LYS A 53 -3.89 18.06 10.54
N TRP A 54 -2.93 17.82 9.67
CA TRP A 54 -2.67 16.48 9.14
C TRP A 54 -2.31 15.50 10.25
N VAL A 55 -1.37 15.87 11.13
CA VAL A 55 -0.97 15.05 12.27
C VAL A 55 -2.15 14.79 13.22
N GLN A 56 -3.02 15.78 13.45
CA GLN A 56 -4.19 15.59 14.30
C GLN A 56 -5.09 14.44 13.85
N TYR A 57 -5.21 14.19 12.53
CA TYR A 57 -6.09 13.16 11.97
C TYR A 57 -5.37 11.89 11.56
N TYR A 58 -4.09 11.98 11.18
CA TYR A 58 -3.35 10.91 10.53
C TYR A 58 -1.97 10.65 11.17
N TRP A 59 -1.78 11.02 12.45
CA TRP A 59 -0.55 10.68 13.18
C TRP A 59 -0.33 9.15 13.21
N GLU A 60 -1.41 8.40 13.27
CA GLU A 60 -1.42 6.95 13.17
C GLU A 60 -2.23 6.54 11.94
N ILE A 61 -1.58 5.82 11.04
CA ILE A 61 -2.26 5.29 9.85
C ILE A 61 -3.02 4.03 10.26
N PRO A 62 -4.35 3.96 10.07
CA PRO A 62 -5.14 2.80 10.45
C PRO A 62 -4.63 1.50 9.80
N ASN A 63 -4.60 0.41 10.58
CA ASN A 63 -4.11 -0.90 10.13
C ASN A 63 -4.77 -1.39 8.84
N THR A 64 -6.04 -1.06 8.62
CA THR A 64 -6.76 -1.41 7.39
C THR A 64 -6.04 -0.93 6.13
N TYR A 65 -5.49 0.30 6.14
CA TYR A 65 -4.75 0.84 5.01
C TYR A 65 -3.37 0.19 4.86
N LEU A 66 -2.73 -0.14 5.98
CA LEU A 66 -1.44 -0.81 5.99
C LEU A 66 -1.55 -2.24 5.45
N HIS A 67 -2.58 -2.99 5.89
CA HIS A 67 -2.87 -4.33 5.38
C HIS A 67 -3.20 -4.28 3.88
N ALA A 68 -4.06 -3.34 3.45
CA ALA A 68 -4.39 -3.18 2.04
C ALA A 68 -3.14 -2.89 1.18
N SER A 69 -2.19 -2.10 1.69
CA SER A 69 -0.92 -1.85 1.02
C SER A 69 -0.06 -3.12 0.94
N CYS A 70 -0.05 -3.97 1.97
CA CYS A 70 0.70 -5.23 1.96
C CYS A 70 0.15 -6.25 0.94
N PHE A 71 -1.15 -6.16 0.61
CA PHE A 71 -1.76 -7.00 -0.43
C PHE A 71 -1.51 -6.51 -1.86
N ASP A 72 -0.97 -5.31 -2.04
CA ASP A 72 -0.54 -4.85 -3.37
C ASP A 72 0.77 -5.56 -3.75
N PRO A 73 0.81 -6.36 -4.84
CA PRO A 73 1.99 -7.13 -5.23
C PRO A 73 3.21 -6.25 -5.55
N ARG A 74 3.00 -4.96 -5.81
CA ARG A 74 4.06 -3.97 -6.02
C ARG A 74 4.68 -3.48 -4.70
N PHE A 75 3.97 -3.71 -3.58
CA PHE A 75 4.29 -3.17 -2.27
C PHE A 75 4.52 -4.32 -1.28
N LYS A 76 5.75 -4.76 -1.15
CA LYS A 76 6.09 -5.85 -0.24
C LYS A 76 6.09 -5.39 1.23
N LEU A 77 5.91 -6.34 2.14
CA LEU A 77 5.93 -6.09 3.59
C LEU A 77 7.22 -5.37 4.04
N GLU A 78 8.37 -5.69 3.41
CA GLU A 78 9.63 -5.01 3.70
C GLU A 78 9.59 -3.51 3.36
N CYS A 79 8.80 -3.11 2.36
CA CYS A 79 8.65 -1.72 1.99
C CYS A 79 7.91 -0.92 3.07
N LEU A 80 7.04 -1.57 3.86
CA LEU A 80 6.24 -0.92 4.89
C LEU A 80 7.11 -0.14 5.88
N GLN A 81 8.20 -0.75 6.36
CA GLN A 81 9.11 -0.10 7.29
C GLN A 81 9.77 1.15 6.69
N VAL A 82 10.18 1.08 5.43
CA VAL A 82 10.82 2.21 4.73
C VAL A 82 9.85 3.38 4.60
N TYR A 83 8.62 3.10 4.14
CA TYR A 83 7.60 4.13 3.94
C TYR A 83 7.14 4.76 5.26
N LEU A 84 6.91 3.96 6.30
CA LEU A 84 6.53 4.48 7.62
C LEU A 84 7.67 5.27 8.27
N THR A 85 8.92 4.83 8.13
CA THR A 85 10.08 5.60 8.62
C THR A 85 10.15 6.97 7.95
N TYR A 86 10.00 7.02 6.62
CA TYR A 86 10.00 8.28 5.89
C TYR A 86 8.80 9.16 6.29
N TYR A 87 7.60 8.59 6.42
CA TYR A 87 6.38 9.29 6.83
C TYR A 87 6.56 9.99 8.18
N TYR A 88 6.91 9.25 9.22
CA TYR A 88 7.06 9.80 10.56
C TYR A 88 8.21 10.81 10.66
N LYS A 89 9.34 10.52 9.99
CA LYS A 89 10.48 11.44 9.92
C LYS A 89 10.11 12.77 9.25
N SER A 90 9.37 12.74 8.14
CA SER A 90 8.91 13.95 7.42
C SER A 90 7.92 14.77 8.25
N LEU A 91 7.15 14.14 9.11
CA LEU A 91 6.26 14.82 10.05
C LEU A 91 6.95 15.30 11.32
N GLY A 92 8.22 14.90 11.56
CA GLY A 92 8.94 15.21 12.79
C GLY A 92 8.44 14.41 14.00
N LEU A 93 7.88 13.21 13.78
CA LEU A 93 7.35 12.35 14.82
C LEU A 93 8.35 11.23 15.14
N GLU A 94 8.61 11.02 16.43
CA GLU A 94 9.41 9.90 16.90
C GLU A 94 8.50 8.72 17.26
N VAL A 95 8.56 7.67 16.42
CA VAL A 95 7.74 6.46 16.57
C VAL A 95 8.66 5.25 16.41
N ASP A 96 8.46 4.22 17.24
CA ASP A 96 9.11 2.92 17.04
C ASP A 96 8.45 2.20 15.84
N VAL A 97 8.95 2.54 14.67
CA VAL A 97 8.44 1.99 13.40
C VAL A 97 8.59 0.47 13.34
N LEU A 98 9.66 -0.08 13.94
CA LEU A 98 9.87 -1.53 13.91
C LEU A 98 8.80 -2.26 14.74
N HIS A 99 8.51 -1.76 15.94
CA HIS A 99 7.44 -2.30 16.77
C HIS A 99 6.10 -2.21 16.05
N TYR A 100 5.82 -1.07 15.41
CA TYR A 100 4.60 -0.85 14.66
C TYR A 100 4.45 -1.81 13.46
N CYS A 101 5.51 -2.00 12.66
CA CYS A 101 5.52 -2.96 11.56
C CYS A 101 5.31 -4.41 12.05
N ASN A 102 5.89 -4.78 13.19
CA ASN A 102 5.69 -6.10 13.77
C ASN A 102 4.24 -6.32 14.21
N SER A 103 3.59 -5.31 14.79
CA SER A 103 2.15 -5.37 15.13
C SER A 103 1.29 -5.58 13.89
N VAL A 104 1.53 -4.82 12.82
CA VAL A 104 0.81 -4.99 11.54
C VAL A 104 1.02 -6.39 10.98
N LYS A 105 2.25 -6.89 11.02
CA LYS A 105 2.59 -8.25 10.57
C LYS A 105 1.85 -9.32 11.37
N THR A 106 1.82 -9.20 12.69
CA THR A 106 1.12 -10.13 13.56
C THR A 106 -0.37 -10.20 13.23
N LEU A 107 -1.03 -9.04 13.14
CA LEU A 107 -2.44 -8.95 12.78
C LEU A 107 -2.73 -9.53 11.38
N LEU A 108 -1.81 -9.37 10.43
CA LEU A 108 -1.93 -9.94 9.09
C LEU A 108 -1.90 -11.48 9.12
N TYR A 109 -1.01 -12.07 9.93
CA TYR A 109 -0.95 -13.52 10.11
C TYR A 109 -2.17 -14.06 10.85
N GLU A 110 -2.66 -13.37 11.88
CA GLU A 110 -3.90 -13.74 12.58
C GLU A 110 -5.09 -13.78 11.62
N LEU A 111 -5.21 -12.76 10.76
CA LEU A 111 -6.24 -12.72 9.72
C LEU A 111 -6.10 -13.88 8.73
N TYR A 112 -4.88 -14.21 8.33
CA TYR A 112 -4.61 -15.33 7.43
C TYR A 112 -4.99 -16.67 8.08
N ASP A 113 -4.64 -16.89 9.33
CA ASP A 113 -4.97 -18.10 10.07
C ASP A 113 -6.49 -18.26 10.27
N GLU A 114 -7.18 -17.15 10.53
CA GLU A 114 -8.64 -17.15 10.61
C GLU A 114 -9.27 -17.52 9.26
N TYR A 115 -8.75 -16.97 8.17
CA TYR A 115 -9.21 -17.30 6.81
C TYR A 115 -8.96 -18.78 6.49
N LEU A 116 -7.78 -19.32 6.83
CA LEU A 116 -7.49 -20.75 6.66
C LEU A 116 -8.43 -21.63 7.47
N ARG A 117 -8.79 -21.25 8.70
CA ARG A 117 -9.72 -21.99 9.54
C ARG A 117 -11.12 -22.04 8.93
N MET A 118 -11.58 -20.90 8.35
CA MET A 118 -12.92 -20.83 7.76
C MET A 118 -13.01 -21.51 6.39
N TYR A 119 -11.96 -21.41 5.59
CA TYR A 119 -12.02 -21.79 4.17
C TYR A 119 -10.98 -22.85 3.76
N GLY A 120 -10.05 -23.23 4.64
CA GLY A 120 -8.95 -24.12 4.32
C GLY A 120 -9.38 -25.50 3.80
N SER A 121 -10.50 -26.02 4.27
CA SER A 121 -11.08 -27.27 3.77
C SER A 121 -11.54 -27.18 2.31
N SER A 122 -11.91 -25.99 1.85
CA SER A 122 -12.34 -25.74 0.47
C SER A 122 -11.14 -25.55 -0.49
N LEU A 123 -9.97 -25.19 0.04
CA LEU A 123 -8.74 -24.98 -0.75
C LEU A 123 -8.02 -26.29 -1.08
N ASN A 124 -8.35 -27.39 -0.39
CA ASN A 124 -7.82 -28.74 -0.65
C ASN A 124 -8.54 -29.49 -1.79
N MET A 125 -9.35 -28.82 -2.59
CA MET A 125 -9.84 -29.38 -3.84
C MET A 125 -8.63 -29.60 -4.76
N PRO A 126 -8.40 -30.83 -5.28
CA PRO A 126 -7.33 -31.07 -6.23
C PRO A 126 -7.58 -30.15 -7.44
N VAL A 127 -6.69 -29.18 -7.64
CA VAL A 127 -6.68 -28.41 -8.89
C VAL A 127 -6.43 -29.42 -9.98
N SER A 128 -7.47 -29.75 -10.75
CA SER A 128 -7.36 -30.54 -11.98
C SER A 128 -6.44 -29.73 -12.88
N GLN A 129 -5.16 -30.12 -12.94
CA GLN A 129 -4.23 -29.52 -13.89
C GLN A 129 -4.83 -29.75 -15.28
N PRO A 130 -5.03 -28.71 -16.11
CA PRO A 130 -5.36 -28.91 -17.50
C PRO A 130 -4.18 -29.65 -18.13
N GLN A 131 -4.38 -30.92 -18.48
CA GLN A 131 -3.39 -31.67 -19.24
C GLN A 131 -3.15 -30.91 -20.55
N PRO A 132 -1.88 -30.61 -20.92
CA PRO A 132 -1.60 -30.09 -22.22
C PRO A 132 -1.92 -31.21 -23.22
N THR A 133 -3.02 -31.08 -23.95
CA THR A 133 -3.32 -31.90 -25.12
C THR A 133 -2.35 -31.52 -26.23
N PHE A 134 -1.17 -32.12 -26.22
CA PHE A 134 -0.33 -32.18 -27.40
C PHE A 134 -0.94 -33.23 -28.37
N GLY A 135 -1.82 -32.78 -29.21
CA GLY A 135 -2.41 -33.57 -30.27
C GLY A 135 -2.52 -32.75 -31.54
N GLY A 136 -1.52 -32.84 -32.38
CA GLY A 136 -1.59 -32.20 -33.71
C GLY A 136 -0.32 -32.44 -34.51
N THR A 137 -0.17 -33.66 -35.02
CA THR A 137 0.73 -33.97 -36.13
C THR A 137 0.30 -33.18 -37.39
N GLY A 138 0.84 -31.96 -37.53
CA GLY A 138 0.73 -31.18 -38.76
C GLY A 138 1.80 -31.61 -39.74
N THR A 139 1.39 -32.38 -40.75
CA THR A 139 2.18 -32.75 -41.94
C THR A 139 2.51 -31.48 -42.71
N PHE A 140 3.77 -31.11 -42.78
CA PHE A 140 4.24 -30.06 -43.69
C PHE A 140 4.19 -30.59 -45.14
N ALA A 141 3.23 -30.15 -45.93
CA ALA A 141 3.25 -30.33 -47.35
C ALA A 141 4.31 -29.41 -47.98
N LYS A 142 5.27 -30.02 -48.69
CA LYS A 142 6.26 -29.32 -49.53
C LYS A 142 5.54 -28.67 -50.71
N PHE A 143 5.75 -27.38 -50.88
CA PHE A 143 5.51 -26.71 -52.17
C PHE A 143 6.83 -26.74 -52.95
N GLN A 144 6.74 -27.37 -54.12
CA GLN A 144 7.65 -27.16 -55.26
C GLN A 144 7.28 -25.89 -56.00
#